data_9ebcc4529e770ce025fe416863141bae
#
_entry.id   9ebcc4529e770ce025fe416863141bae
#
_cell.length_a   1.000
_cell.length_b   1.000
_cell.length_c   1.000
_cell.angle_alpha   90.00
_cell.angle_beta   90.00
_cell.angle_gamma   90.00
#
_symmetry.space_group_name_H-M   'P 1'
#
loop_
_entity.id
_entity.type
_entity.pdbx_description
1 polymer ?
#
loop_
_entity_poly.entity_id
_entity_poly.type
_entity_poly.pdbx_seq_one_letter_code
_entity_poly.pdbx_strand_id
1 'polypeptide(L)'
;DVILQDCRVPLANLIGAKEGLGFKTAMKVLDKGRLHIAAVCVGAAERMLADALAYAMQRNQFGKPISDFQMIRSKLADMYVWVESMRLFTYQALRAANDLEIGGGGRGSIHKITAASVMYTAETMNKVLNEAVQIHGGTGYIWESEINRLYRSIKLMEIGAGTTEVRKIIISEEMLRG
;
A
#
# COMPACT_ATOMS: atom_id res chain seq x y z
N ASP A 1 21.57 -5.41 -8.09
CA ASP A 1 22.71 -4.53 -7.78
C ASP A 1 22.69 -3.31 -8.69
N VAL A 2 23.08 -2.15 -8.17
CA VAL A 2 23.34 -0.93 -8.96
C VAL A 2 24.87 -0.85 -9.15
N ILE A 3 25.32 -0.86 -10.39
CA ILE A 3 26.74 -0.82 -10.74
C ILE A 3 27.02 0.57 -11.32
N LEU A 4 27.93 1.31 -10.70
CA LEU A 4 28.42 2.60 -11.18
C LEU A 4 29.85 2.41 -11.64
N GLN A 5 30.09 2.59 -12.95
CA GLN A 5 31.41 2.44 -13.56
C GLN A 5 31.88 3.77 -14.12
N ASP A 6 32.98 4.30 -13.61
CA ASP A 6 33.57 5.59 -13.98
C ASP A 6 32.59 6.77 -13.99
N CYS A 7 31.56 6.72 -13.14
CA CYS A 7 30.53 7.75 -13.04
C CYS A 7 31.02 8.93 -12.20
N ARG A 8 31.42 10.03 -12.85
CA ARG A 8 31.86 11.26 -12.19
C ARG A 8 30.68 12.17 -11.91
N VAL A 9 30.51 12.56 -10.65
CA VAL A 9 29.47 13.52 -10.21
C VAL A 9 30.13 14.70 -9.47
N PRO A 10 29.58 15.92 -9.58
CA PRO A 10 30.08 17.06 -8.81
C PRO A 10 29.99 16.80 -7.31
N LEU A 11 30.99 17.22 -6.55
CA LEU A 11 31.03 17.04 -5.09
C LEU A 11 29.82 17.76 -4.41
N ALA A 12 29.32 18.84 -4.99
CA ALA A 12 28.14 19.56 -4.51
C ALA A 12 26.85 18.72 -4.52
N ASN A 13 26.83 17.60 -5.29
CA ASN A 13 25.71 16.68 -5.33
C ASN A 13 25.72 15.65 -4.19
N LEU A 14 26.75 15.68 -3.32
CA LEU A 14 26.82 14.80 -2.15
C LEU A 14 25.71 15.16 -1.14
N ILE A 15 24.74 14.26 -0.99
CA ILE A 15 23.59 14.48 -0.10
C ILE A 15 24.08 14.52 1.35
N GLY A 16 23.78 15.64 2.05
CA GLY A 16 24.23 15.89 3.42
C GLY A 16 25.67 16.39 3.55
N ALA A 17 26.33 16.73 2.43
CA ALA A 17 27.68 17.31 2.34
C ALA A 17 28.78 16.54 3.11
N LYS A 18 28.51 15.28 3.49
CA LYS A 18 29.43 14.42 4.23
C LYS A 18 29.31 12.98 3.75
N GLU A 19 30.46 12.36 3.50
CA GLU A 19 30.55 10.95 3.16
C GLU A 19 30.12 10.02 4.32
N GLY A 20 29.68 8.81 4.00
CA GLY A 20 29.29 7.79 4.97
C GLY A 20 27.88 7.93 5.55
N LEU A 21 27.10 8.97 5.18
CA LEU A 21 25.75 9.20 5.69
C LEU A 21 24.65 8.53 4.85
N GLY A 22 24.99 7.98 3.66
CA GLY A 22 24.00 7.51 2.68
C GLY A 22 23.05 6.45 3.24
N PHE A 23 23.57 5.43 3.93
CA PHE A 23 22.72 4.39 4.53
C PHE A 23 21.74 4.95 5.58
N LYS A 24 22.21 5.83 6.46
CA LYS A 24 21.36 6.46 7.47
C LYS A 24 20.26 7.33 6.83
N THR A 25 20.62 8.05 5.78
CA THR A 25 19.68 8.86 5.00
C THR A 25 18.63 7.97 4.32
N ALA A 26 19.04 6.87 3.70
CA ALA A 26 18.12 5.91 3.08
C ALA A 26 17.13 5.33 4.08
N MET A 27 17.57 4.95 5.28
CA MET A 27 16.67 4.43 6.33
C MET A 27 15.62 5.46 6.77
N LYS A 28 16.00 6.73 6.89
CA LYS A 28 15.05 7.81 7.20
C LYS A 28 14.01 8.01 6.09
N VAL A 29 14.42 7.92 4.84
CA VAL A 29 13.53 8.06 3.69
C VAL A 29 12.53 6.90 3.62
N LEU A 30 12.92 5.68 4.05
CA LEU A 30 12.04 4.53 4.02
C LEU A 30 10.81 4.70 4.94
N ASP A 31 10.93 5.36 6.09
CA ASP A 31 9.78 5.59 6.98
C ASP A 31 8.73 6.50 6.31
N LYS A 32 9.18 7.58 5.64
CA LYS A 32 8.28 8.42 4.82
C LYS A 32 7.74 7.65 3.62
N GLY A 33 8.58 6.88 2.94
CA GLY A 33 8.21 6.07 1.79
C GLY A 33 7.10 5.06 2.12
N ARG A 34 7.11 4.47 3.31
CA ARG A 34 6.05 3.56 3.78
C ARG A 34 4.69 4.23 3.86
N LEU A 35 4.63 5.49 4.32
CA LEU A 35 3.37 6.26 4.35
C LEU A 35 2.86 6.56 2.94
N HIS A 36 3.75 6.90 2.02
CA HIS A 36 3.37 7.09 0.61
C HIS A 36 2.82 5.81 0.00
N ILE A 37 3.46 4.67 0.23
CA ILE A 37 2.97 3.36 -0.24
C ILE A 37 1.59 3.05 0.38
N ALA A 38 1.41 3.29 1.68
CA ALA A 38 0.11 3.10 2.32
C ALA A 38 -0.99 3.95 1.69
N ALA A 39 -0.69 5.23 1.38
CA ALA A 39 -1.64 6.11 0.70
C ALA A 39 -1.97 5.64 -0.73
N VAL A 40 -0.96 5.16 -1.48
CA VAL A 40 -1.17 4.56 -2.81
C VAL A 40 -2.09 3.33 -2.72
N CYS A 41 -1.89 2.48 -1.71
CA CYS A 41 -2.74 1.31 -1.47
C CYS A 41 -4.19 1.71 -1.20
N VAL A 42 -4.42 2.74 -0.38
CA VAL A 42 -5.78 3.25 -0.10
C VAL A 42 -6.44 3.77 -1.38
N GLY A 43 -5.76 4.64 -2.14
CA GLY A 43 -6.31 5.20 -3.38
C GLY A 43 -6.63 4.14 -4.43
N ALA A 44 -5.76 3.12 -4.57
CA ALA A 44 -6.02 1.99 -5.47
C ALA A 44 -7.23 1.16 -5.00
N ALA A 45 -7.37 0.90 -3.71
CA ALA A 45 -8.49 0.15 -3.15
C ALA A 45 -9.82 0.93 -3.28
N GLU A 46 -9.83 2.24 -3.07
CA GLU A 46 -10.99 3.11 -3.31
C GLU A 46 -11.44 3.04 -4.77
N ARG A 47 -10.50 3.12 -5.70
CA ARG A 47 -10.79 3.00 -7.13
C ARG A 47 -11.38 1.63 -7.47
N MET A 48 -10.82 0.54 -6.92
CA MET A 48 -11.33 -0.81 -7.15
C MET A 48 -12.74 -1.01 -6.62
N LEU A 49 -13.05 -0.47 -5.45
CA LEU A 49 -14.39 -0.52 -4.89
C LEU A 49 -15.39 0.25 -5.78
N ALA A 50 -15.02 1.46 -6.22
CA ALA A 50 -15.88 2.26 -7.08
C ALA A 50 -16.17 1.57 -8.43
N ASP A 51 -15.15 1.02 -9.07
CA ASP A 51 -15.28 0.31 -10.34
C ASP A 51 -16.11 -0.98 -10.19
N ALA A 52 -15.89 -1.74 -9.11
CA ALA A 52 -16.66 -2.95 -8.83
C ALA A 52 -18.15 -2.65 -8.55
N LEU A 53 -18.43 -1.58 -7.82
CA LEU A 53 -19.79 -1.12 -7.55
C LEU A 53 -20.49 -0.71 -8.85
N ALA A 54 -19.85 0.14 -9.67
CA ALA A 54 -20.39 0.60 -10.94
C ALA A 54 -20.67 -0.58 -11.90
N TYR A 55 -19.72 -1.51 -11.99
CA TYR A 55 -19.90 -2.72 -12.82
C TYR A 55 -21.05 -3.59 -12.30
N ALA A 56 -21.15 -3.81 -11.01
CA ALA A 56 -22.22 -4.62 -10.42
C ALA A 56 -23.62 -4.05 -10.68
N MET A 57 -23.73 -2.72 -10.72
CA MET A 57 -25.01 -2.04 -11.02
C MET A 57 -25.38 -2.08 -12.49
N GLN A 58 -24.43 -2.19 -13.40
CA GLN A 58 -24.65 -2.17 -14.84
C GLN A 58 -24.77 -3.57 -15.45
N ARG A 59 -24.01 -4.53 -14.93
CA ARG A 59 -23.96 -5.89 -15.49
C ARG A 59 -25.21 -6.68 -15.13
N ASN A 60 -25.93 -7.15 -16.13
CA ASN A 60 -27.13 -7.96 -15.96
C ASN A 60 -26.84 -9.45 -16.18
N GLN A 61 -27.32 -10.29 -15.29
CA GLN A 61 -27.37 -11.75 -15.41
C GLN A 61 -28.63 -12.28 -14.73
N PHE A 62 -29.17 -13.37 -15.25
CA PHE A 62 -30.40 -13.98 -14.72
C PHE A 62 -31.58 -12.98 -14.60
N GLY A 63 -31.67 -12.05 -15.58
CA GLY A 63 -32.76 -11.09 -15.70
C GLY A 63 -32.67 -9.85 -14.82
N LYS A 64 -31.56 -9.62 -14.10
CA LYS A 64 -31.41 -8.45 -13.23
C LYS A 64 -29.94 -8.05 -13.06
N PRO A 65 -29.65 -6.81 -12.58
CA PRO A 65 -28.30 -6.40 -12.22
C PRO A 65 -27.64 -7.36 -11.22
N ILE A 66 -26.35 -7.62 -11.38
CA ILE A 66 -25.66 -8.53 -10.46
C ILE A 66 -25.56 -7.98 -9.03
N SER A 67 -25.70 -6.65 -8.85
CA SER A 67 -25.81 -6.00 -7.53
C SER A 67 -27.04 -6.46 -6.73
N ASP A 68 -28.04 -7.10 -7.34
CA ASP A 68 -29.23 -7.61 -6.66
C ASP A 68 -29.00 -9.00 -6.01
N PHE A 69 -27.87 -9.62 -6.27
CA PHE A 69 -27.54 -10.89 -5.64
C PHE A 69 -26.81 -10.70 -4.31
N GLN A 70 -27.25 -11.40 -3.28
CA GLN A 70 -26.69 -11.28 -1.91
C GLN A 70 -25.19 -11.56 -1.85
N MET A 71 -24.68 -12.52 -2.64
CA MET A 71 -23.24 -12.81 -2.69
C MET A 71 -22.41 -11.64 -3.22
N ILE A 72 -22.94 -10.88 -4.18
CA ILE A 72 -22.26 -9.67 -4.68
C ILE A 72 -22.33 -8.54 -3.65
N ARG A 73 -23.49 -8.35 -3.00
CA ARG A 73 -23.66 -7.35 -1.92
C ARG A 73 -22.71 -7.62 -0.75
N SER A 74 -22.55 -8.88 -0.35
CA SER A 74 -21.59 -9.26 0.70
C SER A 74 -20.16 -8.84 0.33
N LYS A 75 -19.71 -9.16 -0.88
CA LYS A 75 -18.37 -8.76 -1.37
C LYS A 75 -18.17 -7.24 -1.33
N LEU A 76 -19.14 -6.47 -1.83
CA LEU A 76 -19.07 -5.00 -1.82
C LEU A 76 -19.03 -4.44 -0.39
N ALA A 77 -19.77 -5.04 0.55
CA ALA A 77 -19.76 -4.64 1.95
C ALA A 77 -18.38 -4.91 2.60
N ASP A 78 -17.82 -6.08 2.36
CA ASP A 78 -16.47 -6.43 2.84
C ASP A 78 -15.41 -5.49 2.27
N MET A 79 -15.46 -5.23 0.96
CA MET A 79 -14.56 -4.27 0.30
C MET A 79 -14.66 -2.88 0.92
N TYR A 80 -15.86 -2.38 1.21
CA TYR A 80 -16.07 -1.09 1.85
C TYR A 80 -15.41 -1.03 3.23
N VAL A 81 -15.64 -2.04 4.08
CA VAL A 81 -15.04 -2.10 5.42
C VAL A 81 -13.51 -2.14 5.35
N TRP A 82 -12.94 -2.88 4.42
CA TRP A 82 -11.49 -2.94 4.23
C TRP A 82 -10.92 -1.59 3.78
N VAL A 83 -11.56 -0.91 2.83
CA VAL A 83 -11.13 0.40 2.34
C VAL A 83 -11.16 1.44 3.47
N GLU A 84 -12.27 1.51 4.25
CA GLU A 84 -12.37 2.44 5.36
C GLU A 84 -11.33 2.16 6.45
N SER A 85 -11.12 0.90 6.79
CA SER A 85 -10.10 0.51 7.79
C SER A 85 -8.69 0.89 7.35
N MET A 86 -8.36 0.68 6.07
CA MET A 86 -7.09 1.09 5.48
C MET A 86 -6.91 2.61 5.55
N ARG A 87 -7.94 3.37 5.19
CA ARG A 87 -7.95 4.83 5.20
C ARG A 87 -7.72 5.38 6.61
N LEU A 88 -8.50 4.92 7.58
CA LEU A 88 -8.40 5.35 8.98
C LEU A 88 -7.02 5.07 9.55
N PHE A 89 -6.47 3.88 9.33
CA PHE A 89 -5.14 3.53 9.83
C PHE A 89 -4.03 4.35 9.16
N THR A 90 -4.13 4.58 7.85
CA THR A 90 -3.17 5.41 7.12
C THR A 90 -3.19 6.86 7.63
N TYR A 91 -4.37 7.46 7.83
CA TYR A 91 -4.47 8.81 8.39
C TYR A 91 -3.96 8.90 9.82
N GLN A 92 -4.20 7.88 10.65
CA GLN A 92 -3.61 7.82 11.99
C GLN A 92 -2.08 7.79 11.93
N ALA A 93 -1.50 6.98 11.05
CA ALA A 93 -0.05 6.91 10.88
C ALA A 93 0.54 8.23 10.36
N LEU A 94 -0.14 8.90 9.42
CA LEU A 94 0.25 10.22 8.91
C LEU A 94 0.22 11.30 10.00
N ARG A 95 -0.82 11.35 10.84
CA ARG A 95 -0.90 12.28 11.98
C ARG A 95 0.24 12.05 12.95
N ALA A 96 0.46 10.80 13.37
CA ALA A 96 1.56 10.44 14.26
C ALA A 96 2.94 10.83 13.67
N ALA A 97 3.10 10.76 12.35
CA ALA A 97 4.34 11.17 11.69
C ALA A 97 4.53 12.69 11.58
N ASN A 98 3.45 13.48 11.59
CA ASN A 98 3.52 14.94 11.63
C ASN A 98 3.89 15.47 13.02
N ASP A 99 3.44 14.80 14.08
CA ASP A 99 3.63 15.24 15.47
C ASP A 99 5.02 14.90 16.01
N LEU A 100 5.75 14.04 15.31
CA LEU A 100 7.08 13.59 15.71
C LEU A 100 8.11 13.98 14.63
N GLU A 101 9.23 14.57 15.05
CA GLU A 101 10.35 14.81 14.14
C GLU A 101 10.79 13.49 13.48
N ILE A 102 10.53 13.37 12.19
CA ILE A 102 11.02 12.25 11.39
C ILE A 102 12.54 12.37 11.28
N GLY A 103 13.26 11.94 12.27
CA GLY A 103 14.70 12.17 12.32
C GLY A 103 15.51 11.18 13.14
N GLY A 104 14.85 10.34 13.92
CA GLY A 104 15.49 9.45 14.90
C GLY A 104 16.28 8.26 14.34
N GLY A 105 16.32 8.07 13.02
CA GLY A 105 17.16 7.02 12.43
C GLY A 105 16.56 5.62 12.40
N GLY A 106 15.25 5.50 12.07
CA GLY A 106 14.63 4.20 11.80
C GLY A 106 14.32 3.37 13.05
N ARG A 107 13.97 4.02 14.17
CA ARG A 107 13.59 3.36 15.42
C ARG A 107 12.45 4.13 16.12
N GLY A 108 11.77 3.45 17.07
CA GLY A 108 10.73 4.03 17.90
C GLY A 108 9.32 3.96 17.32
N SER A 109 8.40 4.71 17.92
CA SER A 109 6.96 4.67 17.63
C SER A 109 6.61 4.98 16.16
N ILE A 110 7.35 5.91 15.53
CA ILE A 110 7.18 6.23 14.10
C ILE A 110 7.55 5.04 13.22
N HIS A 111 8.68 4.41 13.46
CA HIS A 111 9.14 3.25 12.71
C HIS A 111 8.13 2.11 12.80
N LYS A 112 7.60 1.87 14.00
CA LYS A 112 6.55 0.88 14.25
C LYS A 112 5.26 1.18 13.48
N ILE A 113 4.69 2.39 13.64
CA ILE A 113 3.38 2.71 13.05
C ILE A 113 3.42 2.80 11.54
N THR A 114 4.52 3.30 10.95
CA THR A 114 4.68 3.36 9.49
C THR A 114 4.82 1.96 8.88
N ALA A 115 5.58 1.07 9.53
CA ALA A 115 5.67 -0.32 9.13
C ALA A 115 4.32 -1.05 9.24
N ALA A 116 3.58 -0.83 10.33
CA ALA A 116 2.27 -1.43 10.55
C ALA A 116 1.23 -0.93 9.52
N SER A 117 1.20 0.37 9.24
CA SER A 117 0.28 0.96 8.26
C SER A 117 0.50 0.39 6.87
N VAL A 118 1.73 0.38 6.36
CA VAL A 118 2.01 -0.15 5.02
C VAL A 118 1.80 -1.67 4.95
N MET A 119 2.11 -2.42 6.00
CA MET A 119 1.84 -3.86 6.04
C MET A 119 0.35 -4.13 5.91
N TYR A 120 -0.46 -3.50 6.77
CA TYR A 120 -1.90 -3.68 6.78
C TYR A 120 -2.56 -3.27 5.47
N THR A 121 -2.19 -2.10 4.94
CA THR A 121 -2.80 -1.58 3.70
C THR A 121 -2.42 -2.41 2.49
N ALA A 122 -1.18 -2.87 2.36
CA ALA A 122 -0.75 -3.70 1.24
C ALA A 122 -1.45 -5.07 1.22
N GLU A 123 -1.53 -5.75 2.37
CA GLU A 123 -2.22 -7.04 2.48
C GLU A 123 -3.74 -6.89 2.26
N THR A 124 -4.34 -5.84 2.83
CA THR A 124 -5.80 -5.62 2.73
C THR A 124 -6.21 -5.20 1.33
N MET A 125 -5.40 -4.40 0.65
CA MET A 125 -5.64 -4.02 -0.74
C MET A 125 -5.71 -5.24 -1.67
N ASN A 126 -4.89 -6.26 -1.45
CA ASN A 126 -4.98 -7.51 -2.22
C ASN A 126 -6.34 -8.21 -2.04
N LYS A 127 -6.95 -8.12 -0.86
CA LYS A 127 -8.31 -8.66 -0.64
C LYS A 127 -9.35 -7.87 -1.45
N VAL A 128 -9.32 -6.54 -1.38
CA VAL A 128 -10.21 -5.67 -2.17
C VAL A 128 -10.09 -5.98 -3.65
N LEU A 129 -8.88 -6.09 -4.13
CA LEU A 129 -8.57 -6.34 -5.52
C LEU A 129 -9.05 -7.72 -6.00
N ASN A 130 -8.85 -8.76 -5.19
CA ASN A 130 -9.33 -10.10 -5.50
C ASN A 130 -10.86 -10.11 -5.68
N GLU A 131 -11.60 -9.42 -4.80
CA GLU A 131 -13.05 -9.33 -4.93
C GLU A 131 -13.47 -8.45 -6.12
N ALA A 132 -12.74 -7.39 -6.43
CA ALA A 132 -13.01 -6.56 -7.61
C ALA A 132 -12.86 -7.38 -8.90
N VAL A 133 -11.79 -8.14 -9.06
CA VAL A 133 -11.60 -9.05 -10.21
C VAL A 133 -12.72 -10.08 -10.27
N GLN A 134 -13.08 -10.68 -9.14
CA GLN A 134 -14.13 -11.68 -9.07
C GLN A 134 -15.50 -11.13 -9.46
N ILE A 135 -15.86 -9.91 -9.04
CA ILE A 135 -17.11 -9.23 -9.43
C ILE A 135 -17.16 -8.98 -10.93
N HIS A 136 -16.04 -8.59 -11.54
CA HIS A 136 -15.96 -8.35 -12.98
C HIS A 136 -15.92 -9.63 -13.81
N GLY A 137 -15.60 -10.78 -13.19
CA GLY A 137 -15.47 -12.06 -13.88
C GLY A 137 -14.46 -11.98 -15.04
N GLY A 138 -14.79 -12.55 -16.19
CA GLY A 138 -13.90 -12.56 -17.36
C GLY A 138 -13.46 -11.17 -17.82
N THR A 139 -14.30 -10.16 -17.67
CA THR A 139 -13.94 -8.76 -17.97
C THR A 139 -12.81 -8.24 -17.07
N GLY A 140 -12.77 -8.65 -15.81
CA GLY A 140 -11.69 -8.30 -14.89
C GLY A 140 -10.37 -9.04 -15.16
N TYR A 141 -10.42 -10.14 -15.91
CA TYR A 141 -9.26 -11.00 -16.18
C TYR A 141 -8.49 -10.61 -17.45
N ILE A 142 -9.15 -10.03 -18.44
CA ILE A 142 -8.50 -9.68 -19.71
C ILE A 142 -7.43 -8.59 -19.52
N TRP A 143 -6.43 -8.61 -20.41
CA TRP A 143 -5.25 -7.74 -20.31
C TRP A 143 -5.58 -6.25 -20.41
N GLU A 144 -6.57 -5.87 -21.17
CA GLU A 144 -7.05 -4.50 -21.41
C GLU A 144 -7.79 -3.90 -20.20
N SER A 145 -8.18 -4.73 -19.25
CA SER A 145 -8.89 -4.28 -18.05
C SER A 145 -7.97 -3.50 -17.10
N GLU A 146 -8.42 -2.33 -16.68
CA GLU A 146 -7.76 -1.52 -15.64
C GLU A 146 -7.60 -2.32 -14.33
N ILE A 147 -8.61 -3.10 -13.96
CA ILE A 147 -8.58 -3.96 -12.78
C ILE A 147 -7.49 -5.01 -12.89
N ASN A 148 -7.32 -5.64 -14.06
CA ASN A 148 -6.23 -6.59 -14.29
C ASN A 148 -4.86 -5.91 -14.18
N ARG A 149 -4.69 -4.71 -14.75
CA ARG A 149 -3.46 -3.93 -14.65
C ARG A 149 -3.10 -3.64 -13.20
N LEU A 150 -4.05 -3.21 -12.41
CA LEU A 150 -3.86 -2.94 -10.99
C LEU A 150 -3.56 -4.21 -10.20
N TYR A 151 -4.23 -5.31 -10.51
CA TYR A 151 -3.97 -6.61 -9.88
C TYR A 151 -2.49 -7.03 -9.98
N ARG A 152 -1.89 -6.89 -11.15
CA ARG A 152 -0.48 -7.22 -11.35
C ARG A 152 0.46 -6.26 -10.62
N SER A 153 0.10 -4.97 -10.53
CA SER A 153 0.96 -3.94 -9.97
C SER A 153 1.02 -3.97 -8.44
N ILE A 154 -0.05 -4.43 -7.83
CA ILE A 154 -0.30 -4.27 -6.39
C ILE A 154 0.51 -5.24 -5.52
N LYS A 155 0.82 -6.42 -6.02
CA LYS A 155 1.65 -7.37 -5.28
C LYS A 155 3.02 -6.80 -4.91
N LEU A 156 3.54 -5.87 -5.71
CA LEU A 156 4.76 -5.13 -5.40
C LEU A 156 4.68 -4.40 -4.05
N MET A 157 3.50 -3.94 -3.63
CA MET A 157 3.35 -3.16 -2.39
C MET A 157 3.57 -3.99 -1.11
N GLU A 158 3.42 -5.30 -1.20
CA GLU A 158 3.78 -6.22 -0.10
C GLU A 158 5.29 -6.50 -0.05
N ILE A 159 6.00 -6.28 -1.14
CA ILE A 159 7.40 -6.65 -1.30
C ILE A 159 8.31 -5.41 -1.20
N GLY A 160 7.90 -4.30 -1.82
CA GLY A 160 8.70 -3.07 -1.92
C GLY A 160 8.88 -2.34 -0.59
N ALA A 161 10.00 -1.67 -0.42
CA ALA A 161 10.38 -0.92 0.80
C ALA A 161 10.39 -1.78 2.09
N GLY A 162 10.77 -3.04 1.96
CA GLY A 162 10.72 -4.07 2.98
C GLY A 162 9.48 -4.97 2.82
N THR A 163 9.72 -6.28 2.78
CA THR A 163 8.63 -7.26 2.66
C THR A 163 7.72 -7.25 3.89
N THR A 164 6.55 -7.86 3.77
CA THR A 164 5.63 -8.07 4.91
C THR A 164 6.35 -8.69 6.11
N GLU A 165 7.24 -9.65 5.90
CA GLU A 165 8.00 -10.32 6.95
C GLU A 165 8.97 -9.36 7.65
N VAL A 166 9.69 -8.53 6.89
CA VAL A 166 10.57 -7.49 7.43
C VAL A 166 9.76 -6.47 8.24
N ARG A 167 8.58 -6.08 7.77
CA ARG A 167 7.69 -5.17 8.51
C ARG A 167 7.21 -5.78 9.83
N LYS A 168 6.89 -7.08 9.85
CA LYS A 168 6.54 -7.82 11.08
C LYS A 168 7.69 -7.83 12.09
N ILE A 169 8.93 -8.05 11.63
CA ILE A 169 10.12 -7.96 12.47
C ILE A 169 10.25 -6.56 13.07
N ILE A 170 10.17 -5.51 12.26
CA ILE A 170 10.23 -4.12 12.72
C ILE A 170 9.19 -3.85 13.81
N ILE A 171 7.94 -4.22 13.56
CA ILE A 171 6.83 -3.98 14.50
C ILE A 171 7.10 -4.70 15.82
N SER A 172 7.45 -5.98 15.77
CA SER A 172 7.68 -6.78 16.97
C SER A 172 8.89 -6.31 17.77
N GLU A 173 9.99 -5.97 17.10
CA GLU A 173 11.18 -5.43 17.78
C GLU A 173 10.88 -4.10 18.49
N GLU A 174 10.14 -3.19 17.85
CA GLU A 174 9.77 -1.92 18.47
C GLU A 174 8.72 -2.07 19.59
N MET A 175 7.91 -3.12 19.56
CA MET A 175 6.99 -3.46 20.67
C MET A 175 7.75 -4.02 21.89
N LEU A 176 8.79 -4.82 21.64
CA LEU A 176 9.56 -5.46 22.72
C LEU A 176 10.58 -4.53 23.39
N ARG A 177 10.91 -3.42 22.74
CA ARG A 177 11.83 -2.40 23.32
C ARG A 177 11.14 -1.43 24.29
N GLY A 178 9.79 -1.41 24.33
CA GLY A 178 8.99 -0.54 25.20
C GLY A 178 8.72 0.77 24.52
#